data_3af107385014b4688ed91d2974098b3d
#
_entry.id   3af107385014b4688ed91d2974098b3d
#
_cell.length_a   1.000
_cell.length_b   1.000
_cell.length_c   1.000
_cell.angle_alpha   90.00
_cell.angle_beta   90.00
_cell.angle_gamma   90.00
#
_symmetry.space_group_name_H-M   'P 1'
#
loop_
_entity.id
_entity.type
_entity.pdbx_description
1 polymer ?
#
loop_
_entity_poly.entity_id
_entity_poly.type
_entity_poly.pdbx_seq_one_letter_code
_entity_poly.pdbx_strand_id
1 'polypeptide(L)'
;MRLLIDECIDQRLRLLFPAHDCQTAGFANLAGLKNGSLLDAAEAAGFEVLITVDQNIPDQQNLDGRTISLLILCAPTNRLRDLEPLVPAANSALGSIGPGRVLRIK
;
A
#
# COMPACT_ATOMS: atom_id res chain seq x y z
N MET A 1 -7.03 -8.01 -6.98
CA MET A 1 -5.71 -7.36 -6.99
C MET A 1 -4.82 -7.92 -5.90
N ARG A 2 -3.53 -7.90 -6.13
CA ARG A 2 -2.56 -8.25 -5.09
C ARG A 2 -2.08 -6.97 -4.41
N LEU A 3 -2.42 -6.85 -3.14
CA LEU A 3 -2.11 -5.68 -2.31
C LEU A 3 -1.04 -6.03 -1.29
N LEU A 4 -0.07 -5.15 -1.12
CA LEU A 4 0.97 -5.28 -0.09
C LEU A 4 0.72 -4.23 0.99
N ILE A 5 0.68 -4.67 2.25
CA ILE A 5 0.58 -3.77 3.40
C ILE A 5 1.98 -3.51 3.93
N ASP A 6 2.35 -2.23 4.04
CA ASP A 6 3.65 -1.82 4.56
C ASP A 6 3.84 -2.31 6.01
N GLU A 7 5.09 -2.66 6.36
CA GLU A 7 5.39 -3.28 7.65
C GLU A 7 5.08 -2.40 8.86
N CYS A 8 5.02 -1.09 8.68
CA CYS A 8 4.70 -0.16 9.77
C CYS A 8 3.21 -0.13 10.15
N ILE A 9 2.35 -0.75 9.35
CA ILE A 9 0.89 -0.76 9.55
C ILE A 9 0.49 -2.00 10.34
N ASP A 10 -0.53 -1.85 11.20
CA ASP A 10 -1.15 -2.99 11.89
C ASP A 10 -1.59 -4.03 10.87
N GLN A 11 -1.09 -5.25 11.02
CA GLN A 11 -1.32 -6.35 10.06
C GLN A 11 -2.80 -6.69 9.89
N ARG A 12 -3.65 -6.36 10.87
CA ARG A 12 -5.09 -6.63 10.81
C ARG A 12 -5.78 -5.82 9.73
N LEU A 13 -5.15 -4.75 9.24
CA LEU A 13 -5.72 -3.95 8.16
C LEU A 13 -5.99 -4.80 6.91
N ARG A 14 -5.18 -5.85 6.67
CA ARG A 14 -5.37 -6.74 5.52
C ARG A 14 -6.76 -7.38 5.48
N LEU A 15 -7.39 -7.55 6.64
CA LEU A 15 -8.71 -8.16 6.73
C LEU A 15 -9.83 -7.23 6.23
N LEU A 16 -9.54 -5.96 6.07
CA LEU A 16 -10.52 -4.96 5.64
C LEU A 16 -10.56 -4.80 4.11
N PHE A 17 -9.78 -5.61 3.39
CA PHE A 17 -9.77 -5.66 1.92
C PHE A 17 -10.09 -7.08 1.44
N PRO A 18 -11.27 -7.63 1.79
CA PRO A 18 -11.55 -9.05 1.55
C PRO A 18 -11.72 -9.42 0.08
N ALA A 19 -11.96 -8.45 -0.80
CA ALA A 19 -12.09 -8.68 -2.23
C ALA A 19 -10.73 -8.83 -2.94
N HIS A 20 -9.62 -8.66 -2.22
CA HIS A 20 -8.28 -8.65 -2.79
C HIS A 20 -7.37 -9.65 -2.06
N ASP A 21 -6.31 -10.07 -2.74
CA ASP A 21 -5.23 -10.84 -2.13
C ASP A 21 -4.30 -9.84 -1.42
N CYS A 22 -4.53 -9.65 -0.14
CA CYS A 22 -3.85 -8.63 0.67
C CYS A 22 -2.88 -9.31 1.63
N GLN A 23 -1.58 -9.03 1.47
CA GLN A 23 -0.52 -9.61 2.29
C GLN A 23 0.27 -8.51 2.97
N THR A 24 0.79 -8.81 4.17
CA THR A 24 1.73 -7.92 4.85
C THR A 24 3.14 -8.10 4.31
N ALA A 25 3.98 -7.07 4.47
CA ALA A 25 5.39 -7.17 4.06
C ALA A 25 6.10 -8.30 4.80
N GLY A 26 5.78 -8.53 6.07
CA GLY A 26 6.35 -9.64 6.83
C GLY A 26 5.99 -11.00 6.25
N PHE A 27 4.73 -11.21 5.91
CA PHE A 27 4.26 -12.46 5.31
C PHE A 27 4.87 -12.69 3.93
N ALA A 28 5.02 -11.62 3.15
CA ALA A 28 5.59 -11.69 1.80
C ALA A 28 7.13 -11.76 1.80
N ASN A 29 7.75 -11.78 2.97
CA ASN A 29 9.20 -11.80 3.14
C ASN A 29 9.89 -10.55 2.56
N LEU A 30 9.22 -9.40 2.67
CA LEU A 30 9.72 -8.10 2.20
C LEU A 30 9.98 -7.13 3.36
N ALA A 31 9.86 -7.60 4.61
CA ALA A 31 10.14 -6.77 5.78
C ALA A 31 11.60 -6.34 5.79
N GLY A 32 11.84 -5.10 6.23
CA GLY A 32 13.18 -4.52 6.27
C GLY A 32 13.59 -3.82 4.98
N LEU A 33 12.91 -4.07 3.87
CA LEU A 33 13.15 -3.34 2.63
C LEU A 33 12.48 -1.97 2.71
N LYS A 34 13.09 -0.97 2.09
CA LYS A 34 12.59 0.41 2.12
C LYS A 34 12.63 1.05 0.76
N ASN A 35 11.74 1.99 0.53
CA ASN A 35 11.72 2.87 -0.65
C ASN A 35 11.82 2.09 -1.97
N GLY A 36 12.81 2.44 -2.81
CA GLY A 36 12.96 1.81 -4.12
C GLY A 36 13.16 0.31 -4.06
N SER A 37 13.92 -0.19 -3.08
CA SER A 37 14.13 -1.64 -2.92
C SER A 37 12.82 -2.36 -2.61
N LEU A 38 11.96 -1.78 -1.77
CA LEU A 38 10.66 -2.35 -1.47
C LEU A 38 9.77 -2.36 -2.70
N LEU A 39 9.74 -1.25 -3.45
CA LEU A 39 8.93 -1.17 -4.67
C LEU A 39 9.40 -2.16 -5.73
N ASP A 40 10.71 -2.29 -5.92
CA ASP A 40 11.29 -3.23 -6.89
C ASP A 40 10.92 -4.67 -6.53
N ALA A 41 11.09 -5.04 -5.27
CA ALA A 41 10.79 -6.38 -4.78
C ALA A 41 9.29 -6.69 -4.85
N ALA A 42 8.46 -5.72 -4.50
CA ALA A 42 7.01 -5.87 -4.57
C ALA A 42 6.53 -6.06 -6.01
N GLU A 43 7.07 -5.29 -6.95
CA GLU A 43 6.74 -5.46 -8.37
C GLU A 43 7.16 -6.85 -8.86
N ALA A 44 8.38 -7.28 -8.51
CA ALA A 44 8.89 -8.60 -8.90
C ALA A 44 8.02 -9.73 -8.33
N ALA A 45 7.42 -9.54 -7.16
CA ALA A 45 6.53 -10.50 -6.53
C ALA A 45 5.09 -10.43 -7.06
N GLY A 46 4.79 -9.51 -7.99
CA GLY A 46 3.48 -9.39 -8.61
C GLY A 46 2.47 -8.56 -7.83
N PHE A 47 2.90 -7.77 -6.85
CA PHE A 47 2.00 -6.86 -6.15
C PHE A 47 1.67 -5.66 -7.05
N GLU A 48 0.40 -5.26 -7.01
CA GLU A 48 -0.11 -4.18 -7.85
C GLU A 48 -0.20 -2.85 -7.11
N VAL A 49 -0.40 -2.90 -5.78
CA VAL A 49 -0.54 -1.70 -4.95
C VAL A 49 0.17 -1.93 -3.62
N LEU A 50 0.96 -0.93 -3.20
CA LEU A 50 1.49 -0.85 -1.84
C LEU A 50 0.59 0.10 -1.04
N ILE A 51 0.03 -0.39 0.05
CA ILE A 51 -0.76 0.41 0.99
C ILE A 51 0.17 0.83 2.13
N THR A 52 0.32 2.12 2.30
CA THR A 52 1.27 2.69 3.27
C THR A 52 0.68 3.93 3.95
N VAL A 53 1.30 4.35 5.03
CA VAL A 53 1.03 5.64 5.68
C VAL A 53 2.18 6.63 5.44
N ASP A 54 3.24 6.23 4.78
CA ASP A 54 4.40 7.08 4.52
C ASP A 54 4.11 8.03 3.35
N GLN A 55 3.86 9.30 3.67
CA GLN A 55 3.53 10.31 2.68
C GLN A 55 4.75 10.82 1.91
N ASN A 56 5.95 10.41 2.30
CA ASN A 56 7.19 10.90 1.68
C ASN A 56 7.68 10.02 0.52
N ILE A 57 7.13 8.80 0.37
CA ILE A 57 7.58 7.90 -0.70
C ILE A 57 7.50 8.56 -2.08
N PRO A 58 6.41 9.26 -2.45
CA PRO A 58 6.34 9.89 -3.78
C PRO A 58 7.40 10.97 -4.01
N ASP A 59 7.90 11.60 -2.94
CA ASP A 59 8.95 12.62 -3.04
C ASP A 59 10.32 12.01 -3.24
N GLN A 60 10.49 10.75 -2.86
CA GLN A 60 11.77 10.03 -2.92
C GLN A 60 11.84 9.07 -4.10
N GLN A 61 10.69 8.62 -4.61
CA GLN A 61 10.60 7.62 -5.66
C GLN A 61 9.64 8.06 -6.75
N ASN A 62 10.08 7.92 -7.99
CA ASN A 62 9.24 8.20 -9.14
C ASN A 62 8.45 6.93 -9.50
N LEU A 63 7.15 7.03 -9.53
CA LEU A 63 6.25 5.91 -9.87
C LEU A 63 5.99 5.80 -11.38
N ASP A 64 6.41 6.79 -12.17
CA ASP A 64 6.20 6.76 -13.62
C ASP A 64 6.90 5.55 -14.23
N GLY A 65 6.18 4.81 -15.04
CA GLY A 65 6.70 3.62 -15.68
C GLY A 65 6.70 2.36 -14.81
N ARG A 66 6.35 2.47 -13.53
CA ARG A 66 6.20 1.31 -12.68
C ARG A 66 4.85 0.64 -12.88
N THR A 67 4.80 -0.65 -12.62
CA THR A 67 3.53 -1.39 -12.61
C THR A 67 2.82 -1.28 -11.27
N ILE A 68 3.58 -1.09 -10.18
CA ILE A 68 3.01 -0.93 -8.84
C ILE A 68 2.55 0.51 -8.62
N SER A 69 1.47 0.66 -7.85
CA SER A 69 0.94 1.96 -7.43
C SER A 69 1.00 2.10 -5.92
N LEU A 70 0.92 3.33 -5.44
CA LEU A 70 0.86 3.62 -4.01
C LEU A 70 -0.54 4.07 -3.62
N LEU A 71 -1.05 3.54 -2.54
CA LEU A 71 -2.25 4.03 -1.88
C LEU A 71 -1.84 4.45 -0.48
N ILE A 72 -1.84 5.76 -0.24
CA ILE A 72 -1.37 6.34 1.01
C ILE A 72 -2.57 6.68 1.88
N LEU A 73 -2.65 6.06 3.06
CA LEU A 73 -3.67 6.37 4.04
C LEU A 73 -3.18 7.53 4.89
N CYS A 74 -3.77 8.71 4.69
CA CYS A 74 -3.37 9.93 5.38
C CYS A 74 -4.08 10.03 6.72
N ALA A 75 -3.71 9.15 7.65
CA ALA A 75 -4.24 9.10 9.00
C ALA A 75 -3.27 9.75 9.99
N PRO A 76 -3.73 10.17 11.18
CA PRO A 76 -2.85 10.75 12.19
C PRO A 76 -1.84 9.76 12.75
N THR A 77 -2.15 8.46 12.75
CA THR A 77 -1.24 7.41 13.19
C THR A 77 -1.36 6.19 12.29
N ASN A 78 -0.51 5.17 12.53
CA ASN A 78 -0.57 3.89 11.83
C ASN A 78 -1.44 2.86 12.57
N ARG A 79 -2.17 3.27 13.60
CA ARG A 79 -3.03 2.39 14.38
C ARG A 79 -4.29 2.04 13.59
N LEU A 80 -4.75 0.81 13.78
CA LEU A 80 -5.91 0.31 13.05
C LEU A 80 -7.13 1.23 13.19
N ARG A 81 -7.43 1.70 14.41
CA ARG A 81 -8.58 2.57 14.66
C ARG A 81 -8.56 3.89 13.88
N ASP A 82 -7.35 4.38 13.56
CA ASP A 82 -7.19 5.63 12.80
C ASP A 82 -7.22 5.37 11.30
N LEU A 83 -6.92 4.14 10.88
CA LEU A 83 -6.94 3.74 9.48
C LEU A 83 -8.31 3.25 9.02
N GLU A 84 -9.07 2.61 9.89
CA GLU A 84 -10.38 2.04 9.56
C GLU A 84 -11.33 3.05 8.89
N PRO A 85 -11.44 4.32 9.36
CA PRO A 85 -12.33 5.27 8.70
C PRO A 85 -12.01 5.57 7.25
N LEU A 86 -10.76 5.32 6.83
CA LEU A 86 -10.30 5.57 5.46
C LEU A 86 -10.54 4.37 4.54
N VAL A 87 -10.85 3.20 5.08
CA VAL A 87 -10.94 1.96 4.32
C VAL A 87 -12.04 2.00 3.25
N PRO A 88 -13.26 2.52 3.50
CA PRO A 88 -14.27 2.58 2.44
C PRO A 88 -13.80 3.37 1.22
N ALA A 89 -13.17 4.53 1.43
CA ALA A 89 -12.64 5.33 0.32
C ALA A 89 -11.47 4.63 -0.37
N ALA A 90 -10.63 3.93 0.39
CA ALA A 90 -9.53 3.16 -0.17
C ALA A 90 -10.04 2.02 -1.06
N ASN A 91 -11.04 1.28 -0.61
CA ASN A 91 -11.64 0.22 -1.41
C ASN A 91 -12.27 0.77 -2.70
N SER A 92 -12.94 1.91 -2.63
CA SER A 92 -13.48 2.58 -3.81
C SER A 92 -12.37 2.96 -4.79
N ALA A 93 -11.28 3.53 -4.30
CA ALA A 93 -10.16 3.96 -5.12
C ALA A 93 -9.50 2.79 -5.84
N LEU A 94 -9.41 1.62 -5.19
CA LEU A 94 -8.81 0.42 -5.80
C LEU A 94 -9.58 -0.04 -7.03
N GLY A 95 -10.86 0.26 -7.12
CA GLY A 95 -11.68 -0.11 -8.28
C GLY A 95 -11.28 0.61 -9.57
N SER A 96 -10.57 1.73 -9.47
CA SER A 96 -10.20 2.54 -10.64
C SER A 96 -8.71 2.87 -10.72
N ILE A 97 -7.89 2.34 -9.81
CA ILE A 97 -6.46 2.65 -9.81
C ILE A 97 -5.77 1.95 -10.98
N GLY A 98 -4.97 2.73 -11.73
CA GLY A 98 -4.11 2.19 -12.78
C GLY A 98 -2.68 1.99 -12.28
N PRO A 99 -1.78 1.46 -13.14
CA PRO A 99 -0.39 1.26 -12.77
C PRO A 99 0.36 2.58 -12.61
N GLY A 100 1.34 2.60 -11.72
CA GLY A 100 2.24 3.74 -11.55
C GLY A 100 1.59 4.98 -10.96
N ARG A 101 0.49 4.82 -10.22
CA ARG A 101 -0.25 5.92 -9.64
C ARG A 101 0.04 6.11 -8.17
N VAL A 102 -0.20 7.32 -7.68
CA VAL A 102 -0.14 7.66 -6.27
C VAL A 102 -1.49 8.24 -5.88
N LEU A 103 -2.20 7.57 -4.97
CA LEU A 103 -3.47 8.04 -4.43
C LEU A 103 -3.33 8.30 -2.95
N ARG A 104 -3.78 9.46 -2.51
CA ARG A 104 -3.82 9.82 -1.09
C ARG A 104 -5.27 9.78 -0.62
N ILE A 105 -5.53 8.97 0.40
CA ILE A 105 -6.86 8.83 1.01
C ILE A 105 -6.86 9.63 2.30
N LYS A 106 -7.76 10.59 2.36
CA LYS A 106 -7.85 11.52 3.50
C LYS A 106 -9.20 11.45 4.18
#